data_d69e8a27db744397722d7ca49504638b
#
_entry.id   d69e8a27db744397722d7ca49504638b
#
_cell.length_a   1.000
_cell.length_b   1.000
_cell.length_c   1.000
_cell.angle_alpha   90.00
_cell.angle_beta   90.00
_cell.angle_gamma   90.00
#
_symmetry.space_group_name_H-M   'P 1'
#
loop_
_entity.id
_entity.type
_entity.pdbx_description
1 polymer ?
#
loop_
_entity_poly.entity_id
_entity_poly.type
_entity_poly.pdbx_seq_one_letter_code
_entity_poly.pdbx_strand_id
1 'polypeptide(L)'
;MNTKMSVSLAAAAAAVLGIAGCNKAESPAKVDSDVAKAANTAAENDVKADEREAKVEASAGADVAKEQEKADAKTADAAADTAVTQAEGDNKVALQKCEALSGDAQKSCKEQANAALDEAKARAKAMKSDRG
;
A
#
# COMPACT_ATOMS: atom_id res chain seq x y z
N MET A 1 22.45 0.68 1.35
CA MET A 1 23.00 0.70 -0.03
C MET A 1 22.18 1.72 -0.80
N ASN A 2 22.77 2.92 -1.03
CA ASN A 2 22.10 4.04 -1.69
C ASN A 2 22.35 3.96 -3.19
N THR A 3 21.35 3.52 -3.95
CA THR A 3 21.40 3.55 -5.41
C THR A 3 20.92 4.92 -5.87
N LYS A 4 21.86 5.81 -6.15
CA LYS A 4 21.60 7.09 -6.80
C LYS A 4 21.24 6.82 -8.25
N MET A 5 19.94 6.88 -8.58
CA MET A 5 19.48 6.92 -9.98
C MET A 5 19.83 8.29 -10.56
N SER A 6 20.87 8.32 -11.37
CA SER A 6 21.20 9.48 -12.21
C SER A 6 20.25 9.49 -13.41
N VAL A 7 19.31 10.43 -13.39
CA VAL A 7 18.47 10.72 -14.56
C VAL A 7 19.33 11.53 -15.53
N SER A 8 19.78 10.88 -16.61
CA SER A 8 20.47 11.54 -17.72
C SER A 8 19.45 12.30 -18.56
N LEU A 9 19.44 13.61 -18.46
CA LEU A 9 18.73 14.50 -19.37
C LEU A 9 19.40 14.39 -20.75
N ALA A 10 18.80 13.66 -21.68
CA ALA A 10 19.19 13.67 -23.08
C ALA A 10 18.63 14.96 -23.73
N ALA A 11 19.49 15.95 -23.90
CA ALA A 11 19.19 17.14 -24.68
C ALA A 11 19.03 16.74 -26.16
N ALA A 12 17.77 16.66 -26.63
CA ALA A 12 17.48 16.51 -28.05
C ALA A 12 17.72 17.85 -28.75
N ALA A 13 18.88 17.98 -29.41
CA ALA A 13 19.16 19.08 -30.31
C ALA A 13 18.26 18.94 -31.56
N ALA A 14 17.19 19.70 -31.63
CA ALA A 14 16.36 19.83 -32.83
C ALA A 14 17.14 20.56 -33.90
N ALA A 15 17.60 19.82 -34.93
CA ALA A 15 18.15 20.41 -36.15
C ALA A 15 17.04 21.14 -36.91
N VAL A 16 17.04 22.47 -36.87
CA VAL A 16 16.16 23.32 -37.72
C VAL A 16 16.71 23.26 -39.12
N LEU A 17 16.11 22.40 -39.97
CA LEU A 17 16.32 22.42 -41.41
C LEU A 17 15.64 23.67 -41.96
N GLY A 18 16.47 24.67 -42.35
CA GLY A 18 16.00 25.89 -42.98
C GLY A 18 15.28 25.61 -44.29
N ILE A 19 13.98 25.81 -44.33
CA ILE A 19 13.20 25.93 -45.54
C ILE A 19 13.39 27.37 -45.99
N ALA A 20 14.23 27.60 -46.99
CA ALA A 20 14.35 28.89 -47.67
C ALA A 20 13.10 29.15 -48.53
N GLY A 21 12.00 29.50 -47.86
CA GLY A 21 10.84 30.13 -48.49
C GLY A 21 10.97 31.62 -48.32
N CYS A 22 10.84 32.39 -49.39
CA CYS A 22 10.80 33.85 -49.39
C CYS A 22 9.58 34.39 -48.63
N ASN A 23 9.57 34.23 -47.32
CA ASN A 23 8.60 34.93 -46.46
C ASN A 23 9.22 36.25 -46.03
N LYS A 24 8.50 37.36 -46.26
CA LYS A 24 8.85 38.66 -45.67
C LYS A 24 9.04 38.41 -44.16
N ALA A 25 10.19 38.83 -43.65
CA ALA A 25 10.44 38.76 -42.20
C ALA A 25 9.28 39.42 -41.44
N GLU A 26 8.75 38.73 -40.45
CA GLU A 26 7.70 39.29 -39.59
C GLU A 26 8.21 40.53 -38.86
N SER A 27 7.31 41.45 -38.56
CA SER A 27 7.70 42.63 -37.79
C SER A 27 8.15 42.20 -36.36
N PRO A 28 9.14 42.87 -35.76
CA PRO A 28 9.58 42.54 -34.40
C PRO A 28 8.45 42.48 -33.38
N ALA A 29 7.50 43.39 -33.46
CA ALA A 29 6.33 43.42 -32.58
C ALA A 29 5.43 42.17 -32.72
N LYS A 30 5.35 41.57 -33.92
CA LYS A 30 4.60 40.33 -34.12
C LYS A 30 5.35 39.14 -33.53
N VAL A 31 6.65 39.06 -33.74
CA VAL A 31 7.51 38.02 -33.17
C VAL A 31 7.44 38.07 -31.66
N ASP A 32 7.55 39.25 -31.04
CA ASP A 32 7.44 39.41 -29.59
C ASP A 32 6.08 38.92 -29.04
N SER A 33 5.00 39.25 -29.75
CA SER A 33 3.65 38.80 -29.39
C SER A 33 3.50 37.27 -29.48
N ASP A 34 4.07 36.67 -30.52
CA ASP A 34 3.95 35.22 -30.73
C ASP A 34 4.84 34.45 -29.75
N VAL A 35 6.01 34.98 -29.39
CA VAL A 35 6.86 34.43 -28.32
C VAL A 35 6.15 34.51 -26.96
N ALA A 36 5.51 35.64 -26.65
CA ALA A 36 4.76 35.79 -25.41
C ALA A 36 3.58 34.78 -25.31
N LYS A 37 2.86 34.59 -26.41
CA LYS A 37 1.77 33.58 -26.46
C LYS A 37 2.30 32.16 -26.30
N ALA A 38 3.40 31.82 -26.96
CA ALA A 38 4.03 30.53 -26.86
C ALA A 38 4.52 30.26 -25.42
N ALA A 39 5.13 31.25 -24.77
CA ALA A 39 5.57 31.17 -23.39
C ALA A 39 4.39 30.96 -22.42
N ASN A 40 3.30 31.68 -22.60
CA ASN A 40 2.09 31.49 -21.78
C ASN A 40 1.49 30.08 -21.96
N THR A 41 1.41 29.61 -23.22
CA THR A 41 0.91 28.26 -23.50
C THR A 41 1.81 27.17 -22.89
N ALA A 42 3.13 27.37 -22.93
CA ALA A 42 4.08 26.47 -22.30
C ALA A 42 3.85 26.43 -20.77
N ALA A 43 3.76 27.59 -20.13
CA ALA A 43 3.50 27.68 -18.69
C ALA A 43 2.16 27.01 -18.28
N GLU A 44 1.10 27.20 -19.07
CA GLU A 44 -0.18 26.51 -18.82
C GLU A 44 -0.08 25.00 -18.98
N ASN A 45 0.72 24.52 -19.92
CA ASN A 45 0.94 23.10 -20.12
C ASN A 45 1.77 22.49 -19.00
N ASP A 46 2.77 23.21 -18.49
CA ASP A 46 3.58 22.79 -17.35
C ASP A 46 2.71 22.63 -16.10
N VAL A 47 1.86 23.63 -15.79
CA VAL A 47 0.91 23.52 -14.66
C VAL A 47 -0.03 22.31 -14.82
N LYS A 48 -0.55 22.06 -16.02
CA LYS A 48 -1.40 20.88 -16.26
C LYS A 48 -0.63 19.56 -16.15
N ALA A 49 0.65 19.56 -16.50
CA ALA A 49 1.50 18.38 -16.32
C ALA A 49 1.73 18.08 -14.83
N ASP A 50 2.08 19.11 -14.06
CA ASP A 50 2.26 19.00 -12.61
C ASP A 50 0.99 18.51 -11.89
N GLU A 51 -0.18 19.04 -12.27
CA GLU A 51 -1.46 18.59 -11.72
C GLU A 51 -1.76 17.11 -12.03
N ARG A 52 -1.39 16.63 -13.22
CA ARG A 52 -1.54 15.23 -13.60
C ARG A 52 -0.61 14.34 -12.81
N GLU A 53 0.65 14.75 -12.66
CA GLU A 53 1.64 14.03 -11.87
C GLU A 53 1.21 13.90 -10.41
N ALA A 54 0.79 15.01 -9.79
CA ALA A 54 0.27 15.02 -8.43
C ALA A 54 -0.95 14.07 -8.25
N LYS A 55 -1.85 14.02 -9.24
CA LYS A 55 -2.99 13.08 -9.21
C LYS A 55 -2.55 11.63 -9.31
N VAL A 56 -1.58 11.32 -10.17
CA VAL A 56 -1.04 9.97 -10.32
C VAL A 56 -0.34 9.53 -9.04
N GLU A 57 0.49 10.40 -8.45
CA GLU A 57 1.16 10.10 -7.18
C GLU A 57 0.16 9.86 -6.04
N ALA A 58 -0.88 10.70 -5.94
CA ALA A 58 -1.92 10.55 -4.92
C ALA A 58 -2.70 9.24 -5.10
N SER A 59 -3.04 8.86 -6.34
CA SER A 59 -3.74 7.60 -6.61
C SER A 59 -2.86 6.38 -6.34
N ALA A 60 -1.60 6.42 -6.75
CA ALA A 60 -0.64 5.35 -6.49
C ALA A 60 -0.41 5.16 -4.98
N GLY A 61 -0.28 6.26 -4.23
CA GLY A 61 -0.17 6.20 -2.77
C GLY A 61 -1.39 5.58 -2.11
N ALA A 62 -2.59 5.92 -2.56
CA ALA A 62 -3.83 5.34 -2.06
C ALA A 62 -3.96 3.84 -2.37
N ASP A 63 -3.52 3.41 -3.54
CA ASP A 63 -3.56 2.00 -3.93
C ASP A 63 -2.54 1.17 -3.13
N VAL A 64 -1.34 1.69 -2.89
CA VAL A 64 -0.34 1.05 -2.01
C VAL A 64 -0.88 0.92 -0.58
N ALA A 65 -1.52 1.96 -0.05
CA ALA A 65 -2.11 1.91 1.30
C ALA A 65 -3.20 0.82 1.40
N LYS A 66 -4.08 0.70 0.41
CA LYS A 66 -5.11 -0.34 0.37
C LYS A 66 -4.53 -1.75 0.29
N GLU A 67 -3.48 -1.96 -0.50
CA GLU A 67 -2.84 -3.27 -0.59
C GLU A 67 -2.10 -3.62 0.71
N GLN A 68 -1.49 -2.64 1.38
CA GLN A 68 -0.88 -2.84 2.69
C GLN A 68 -1.93 -3.24 3.74
N GLU A 69 -3.06 -2.53 3.79
CA GLU A 69 -4.17 -2.87 4.69
C GLU A 69 -4.69 -4.30 4.48
N LYS A 70 -4.84 -4.72 3.21
CA LYS A 70 -5.22 -6.10 2.88
C LYS A 70 -4.17 -7.13 3.30
N ALA A 71 -2.88 -6.81 3.15
CA ALA A 71 -1.80 -7.70 3.56
C ALA A 71 -1.77 -7.85 5.08
N ASP A 72 -1.92 -6.74 5.81
CA ASP A 72 -1.96 -6.72 7.27
C ASP A 72 -3.18 -7.49 7.79
N ALA A 73 -4.34 -7.35 7.14
CA ALA A 73 -5.53 -8.12 7.46
C ALA A 73 -5.32 -9.63 7.30
N LYS A 74 -4.74 -10.07 6.17
CA LYS A 74 -4.43 -11.49 5.94
C LYS A 74 -3.42 -12.04 6.95
N THR A 75 -2.40 -11.26 7.29
CA THR A 75 -1.38 -11.67 8.27
C THR A 75 -2.00 -11.85 9.64
N ALA A 76 -2.86 -10.94 10.08
CA ALA A 76 -3.53 -11.05 11.36
C ALA A 76 -4.57 -12.17 11.39
N ASP A 77 -5.26 -12.47 10.28
CA ASP A 77 -6.14 -13.64 10.16
C ASP A 77 -5.35 -14.94 10.33
N ALA A 78 -4.22 -15.05 9.62
CA ALA A 78 -3.34 -16.21 9.75
C ALA A 78 -2.78 -16.38 11.18
N ALA A 79 -2.43 -15.28 11.85
CA ALA A 79 -1.99 -15.30 13.25
C ALA A 79 -3.11 -15.76 14.19
N ALA A 80 -4.34 -15.29 14.00
CA ALA A 80 -5.49 -15.71 14.79
C ALA A 80 -5.79 -17.21 14.59
N ASP A 81 -5.74 -17.71 13.36
CA ASP A 81 -5.96 -19.14 13.06
C ASP A 81 -4.85 -20.02 13.66
N THR A 82 -3.61 -19.53 13.63
CA THR A 82 -2.47 -20.20 14.27
C THR A 82 -2.68 -20.28 15.79
N ALA A 83 -3.11 -19.18 16.42
CA ALA A 83 -3.38 -19.15 17.86
C ALA A 83 -4.49 -20.13 18.27
N VAL A 84 -5.55 -20.27 17.47
CA VAL A 84 -6.61 -21.26 17.69
C VAL A 84 -6.06 -22.68 17.58
N THR A 85 -5.28 -22.98 16.55
CA THR A 85 -4.69 -24.31 16.33
C THR A 85 -3.77 -24.71 17.50
N GLN A 86 -2.95 -23.77 17.98
CA GLN A 86 -2.10 -24.00 19.15
C GLN A 86 -2.94 -24.26 20.41
N ALA A 87 -3.96 -23.44 20.67
CA ALA A 87 -4.83 -23.61 21.83
C ALA A 87 -5.59 -24.94 21.80
N GLU A 88 -5.99 -25.43 20.64
CA GLU A 88 -6.61 -26.74 20.47
C GLU A 88 -5.62 -27.88 20.76
N GLY A 89 -4.37 -27.72 20.35
CA GLY A 89 -3.28 -28.63 20.68
C GLY A 89 -3.02 -28.69 22.21
N ASP A 90 -2.89 -27.52 22.82
CA ASP A 90 -2.67 -27.40 24.28
C ASP A 90 -3.84 -27.96 25.08
N ASN A 91 -5.08 -27.71 24.63
CA ASN A 91 -6.27 -28.30 25.27
C ASN A 91 -6.24 -29.83 25.23
N LYS A 92 -5.90 -30.43 24.09
CA LYS A 92 -5.76 -31.89 23.97
C LYS A 92 -4.73 -32.43 24.97
N VAL A 93 -3.58 -31.81 25.09
CA VAL A 93 -2.54 -32.18 26.05
C VAL A 93 -3.04 -32.02 27.48
N ALA A 94 -3.74 -30.92 27.79
CA ALA A 94 -4.30 -30.68 29.12
C ALA A 94 -5.36 -31.72 29.47
N LEU A 95 -6.26 -32.07 28.55
CA LEU A 95 -7.27 -33.11 28.78
C LEU A 95 -6.62 -34.48 29.05
N GLN A 96 -5.55 -34.83 28.32
CA GLN A 96 -4.80 -36.07 28.58
C GLN A 96 -4.18 -36.08 29.99
N LYS A 97 -3.64 -34.95 30.45
CA LYS A 97 -3.13 -34.84 31.83
C LYS A 97 -4.24 -34.97 32.86
N CYS A 98 -5.46 -34.48 32.57
CA CYS A 98 -6.60 -34.63 33.46
C CYS A 98 -7.04 -36.10 33.63
N GLU A 99 -6.75 -37.00 32.68
CA GLU A 99 -7.06 -38.44 32.80
C GLU A 99 -6.26 -39.13 33.91
N ALA A 100 -5.15 -38.54 34.35
CA ALA A 100 -4.40 -39.06 35.52
C ALA A 100 -5.09 -38.76 36.85
N LEU A 101 -6.14 -37.95 36.88
CA LEU A 101 -6.94 -37.60 38.04
C LEU A 101 -8.23 -38.41 38.06
N SER A 102 -8.95 -38.41 39.21
CA SER A 102 -10.22 -39.10 39.38
C SER A 102 -11.25 -38.24 40.11
N GLY A 103 -12.53 -38.59 39.94
CA GLY A 103 -13.65 -37.91 40.61
C GLY A 103 -13.78 -36.42 40.28
N ASP A 104 -14.06 -35.60 41.28
CA ASP A 104 -14.28 -34.16 41.09
C ASP A 104 -13.02 -33.43 40.63
N ALA A 105 -11.83 -33.90 41.00
CA ALA A 105 -10.57 -33.32 40.54
C ALA A 105 -10.39 -33.48 39.03
N GLN A 106 -10.74 -34.64 38.47
CA GLN A 106 -10.72 -34.85 37.02
C GLN A 106 -11.69 -33.95 36.29
N LYS A 107 -12.93 -33.86 36.82
CA LYS A 107 -13.97 -33.01 36.24
C LYS A 107 -13.55 -31.55 36.22
N SER A 108 -13.10 -31.01 37.34
CA SER A 108 -12.63 -29.64 37.45
C SER A 108 -11.44 -29.35 36.52
N CYS A 109 -10.49 -30.28 36.41
CA CYS A 109 -9.36 -30.16 35.47
C CYS A 109 -9.83 -30.03 34.02
N LYS A 110 -10.78 -30.86 33.57
CA LYS A 110 -11.33 -30.82 32.21
C LYS A 110 -12.11 -29.53 31.94
N GLU A 111 -12.86 -29.06 32.94
CA GLU A 111 -13.60 -27.80 32.83
C GLU A 111 -12.63 -26.61 32.67
N GLN A 112 -11.54 -26.58 33.42
CA GLN A 112 -10.49 -25.54 33.27
C GLN A 112 -9.79 -25.58 31.91
N ALA A 113 -9.46 -26.79 31.43
CA ALA A 113 -8.85 -26.96 30.11
C ALA A 113 -9.76 -26.43 28.98
N ASN A 114 -11.05 -26.76 29.05
CA ASN A 114 -12.01 -26.28 28.06
C ASN A 114 -12.23 -24.76 28.16
N ALA A 115 -12.34 -24.20 29.36
CA ALA A 115 -12.46 -22.75 29.56
C ALA A 115 -11.26 -21.98 28.97
N ALA A 116 -10.05 -22.50 29.13
CA ALA A 116 -8.85 -21.91 28.55
C ALA A 116 -8.89 -21.92 27.01
N LEU A 117 -9.41 -22.99 26.38
CA LEU A 117 -9.60 -23.06 24.94
C LEU A 117 -10.64 -22.05 24.46
N ASP A 118 -11.78 -21.94 25.17
CA ASP A 118 -12.83 -21.00 24.80
C ASP A 118 -12.35 -19.54 24.90
N GLU A 119 -11.56 -19.21 25.92
CA GLU A 119 -10.94 -17.91 26.07
C GLU A 119 -9.95 -17.62 24.92
N ALA A 120 -9.11 -18.57 24.53
CA ALA A 120 -8.20 -18.43 23.41
C ALA A 120 -8.94 -18.20 22.08
N LYS A 121 -10.03 -18.94 21.84
CA LYS A 121 -10.91 -18.73 20.66
C LYS A 121 -11.56 -17.36 20.67
N ALA A 122 -12.02 -16.87 21.81
CA ALA A 122 -12.59 -15.54 21.94
C ALA A 122 -11.57 -14.44 21.63
N ARG A 123 -10.33 -14.57 22.13
CA ARG A 123 -9.24 -13.65 21.81
C ARG A 123 -8.91 -13.67 20.32
N ALA A 124 -8.79 -14.83 19.68
CA ALA A 124 -8.54 -14.95 18.25
C ALA A 124 -9.65 -14.29 17.42
N LYS A 125 -10.91 -14.44 17.84
CA LYS A 125 -12.05 -13.77 17.22
C LYS A 125 -11.95 -12.25 17.36
N ALA A 126 -11.59 -11.75 18.53
CA ALA A 126 -11.38 -10.32 18.75
C ALA A 126 -10.28 -9.75 17.84
N MET A 127 -9.16 -10.47 17.67
CA MET A 127 -8.09 -10.08 16.73
C MET A 127 -8.57 -9.94 15.29
N LYS A 128 -9.59 -10.71 14.88
CA LYS A 128 -10.22 -10.60 13.54
C LYS A 128 -11.23 -9.45 13.45
N SER A 129 -11.92 -9.11 14.54
CA SER A 129 -13.00 -8.11 14.54
C SER A 129 -12.53 -6.67 14.75
N ASP A 130 -11.38 -6.44 15.34
CA ASP A 130 -10.84 -5.11 15.69
C ASP A 130 -10.37 -4.29 14.45
N ARG A 131 -10.67 -4.79 13.26
CA ARG A 131 -10.21 -4.26 11.95
C ARG A 131 -11.34 -3.75 11.05
N GLY A 132 -12.57 -3.64 11.59
CA GLY A 132 -13.77 -3.19 10.84
C GLY A 132 -14.10 -1.71 10.98
#